data_05cbdc1b23307488b85c12e559e1dd01
#
_entry.id   05cbdc1b23307488b85c12e559e1dd01
#
_cell.length_a   1.000
_cell.length_b   1.000
_cell.length_c   1.000
_cell.angle_alpha   90.00
_cell.angle_beta   90.00
_cell.angle_gamma   90.00
#
_symmetry.space_group_name_H-M   'P 1'
#
loop_
_entity.id
_entity.type
_entity.pdbx_description
1 polymer ?
#
loop_
_entity_poly.entity_id
_entity_poly.type
_entity_poly.pdbx_seq_one_letter_code
_entity_poly.pdbx_strand_id
1 'polypeptide(L)'
;AKHVYNFSQWLKETSPDIVICIDVISCLYANKARKKSGKQFTIFSWPHFSLDHKKHAECITYADYHLAISSGIKEQMMARGISAQNISVVYNPVSIKTIIVPSPERDKPAVFLYVGRLKFEGQKRVKDLFDGLARTTGEWQLHIIGDGSDFEKCQAYSRELGIEQRVIWYGWQSAPWQVVQQKIKNVTALLLTSAFEGFPMTLLEAMSYGIPCISSDCMSGPRDMIKPGLNGELYTPGAIDDFVGHLNRVISGEVKYQHD
;
A
#
# COMPACT_ATOMS: atom_id res chain seq x y z
N ALA A 1 5.98 -2.21 32.32
CA ALA A 1 6.91 -1.65 33.32
C ALA A 1 8.37 -1.69 32.85
N LYS A 2 8.92 -2.84 32.41
CA LYS A 2 10.33 -3.01 32.02
C LYS A 2 10.75 -2.10 30.86
N HIS A 3 9.98 -2.03 29.78
CA HIS A 3 10.30 -1.17 28.61
C HIS A 3 10.37 0.32 28.98
N VAL A 4 9.42 0.82 29.77
CA VAL A 4 9.43 2.21 30.24
C VAL A 4 10.66 2.47 31.14
N TYR A 5 11.03 1.53 32.01
CA TYR A 5 12.20 1.66 32.86
C TYR A 5 13.49 1.74 32.01
N ASN A 6 13.73 0.77 31.15
CA ASN A 6 14.92 0.75 30.29
C ASN A 6 15.01 2.01 29.44
N PHE A 7 13.91 2.42 28.83
CA PHE A 7 13.88 3.63 28.02
C PHE A 7 14.14 4.90 28.88
N SER A 8 13.63 4.95 30.11
CA SER A 8 13.89 6.08 31.00
C SER A 8 15.36 6.18 31.42
N GLN A 9 16.09 5.06 31.54
CA GLN A 9 17.54 5.09 31.81
C GLN A 9 18.31 5.59 30.58
N TRP A 10 18.00 5.04 29.38
CA TRP A 10 18.59 5.49 28.14
C TRP A 10 18.40 7.00 27.90
N LEU A 11 17.21 7.53 28.19
CA LEU A 11 16.93 8.97 28.09
C LEU A 11 17.80 9.83 29.01
N LYS A 12 18.17 9.31 30.20
CA LYS A 12 19.06 10.04 31.11
C LYS A 12 20.49 10.16 30.56
N GLU A 13 20.93 9.14 29.83
CA GLU A 13 22.28 9.06 29.24
C GLU A 13 22.39 9.86 27.95
N THR A 14 21.36 9.79 27.06
CA THR A 14 21.42 10.35 25.72
C THR A 14 20.83 11.74 25.56
N SER A 15 19.85 12.11 26.44
CA SER A 15 19.16 13.41 26.42
C SER A 15 18.74 13.90 25.01
N PRO A 16 17.92 13.15 24.27
CA PRO A 16 17.49 13.55 22.94
C PRO A 16 16.54 14.75 23.01
N ASP A 17 16.55 15.60 21.98
CA ASP A 17 15.58 16.70 21.83
C ASP A 17 14.26 16.21 21.24
N ILE A 18 14.32 15.18 20.40
CA ILE A 18 13.16 14.62 19.66
C ILE A 18 13.19 13.10 19.75
N VAL A 19 12.01 12.51 19.97
CA VAL A 19 11.76 11.06 19.89
C VAL A 19 10.67 10.79 18.87
N ILE A 20 10.98 10.03 17.83
CA ILE A 20 10.02 9.62 16.79
C ILE A 20 9.54 8.20 17.09
N CYS A 21 8.23 8.04 17.25
CA CYS A 21 7.56 6.79 17.55
C CYS A 21 6.91 6.22 16.27
N ILE A 22 7.42 5.12 15.75
CA ILE A 22 6.89 4.45 14.55
C ILE A 22 5.74 3.46 14.85
N ASP A 23 5.48 3.19 16.13
CA ASP A 23 4.33 2.40 16.59
C ASP A 23 3.55 3.17 17.65
N VAL A 24 2.21 3.00 17.68
CA VAL A 24 1.32 3.76 18.56
C VAL A 24 1.61 3.52 20.04
N ILE A 25 1.94 2.28 20.45
CA ILE A 25 2.25 1.96 21.86
C ILE A 25 3.56 2.62 22.28
N SER A 26 4.50 2.84 21.37
CA SER A 26 5.76 3.53 21.69
C SER A 26 5.52 4.98 22.10
N CYS A 27 4.47 5.65 21.62
CA CYS A 27 4.08 6.98 22.08
C CYS A 27 3.74 6.98 23.59
N LEU A 28 2.94 5.99 24.04
CA LEU A 28 2.64 5.80 25.45
C LEU A 28 3.90 5.55 26.28
N TYR A 29 4.81 4.70 25.78
CA TYR A 29 6.06 4.39 26.49
C TYR A 29 7.00 5.59 26.55
N ALA A 30 7.13 6.34 25.47
CA ALA A 30 7.92 7.57 25.43
C ALA A 30 7.40 8.61 26.41
N ASN A 31 6.08 8.85 26.46
CA ASN A 31 5.47 9.79 27.40
C ASN A 31 5.69 9.35 28.85
N LYS A 32 5.48 8.07 29.20
CA LYS A 32 5.73 7.55 30.55
C LYS A 32 7.21 7.64 30.92
N ALA A 33 8.12 7.36 29.99
CA ALA A 33 9.56 7.46 30.23
C ALA A 33 10.03 8.92 30.40
N ARG A 34 9.46 9.86 29.62
CA ARG A 34 9.67 11.31 29.77
C ARG A 34 9.32 11.76 31.18
N LYS A 35 8.13 11.42 31.65
CA LYS A 35 7.70 11.75 33.02
C LYS A 35 8.60 11.12 34.09
N LYS A 36 9.03 9.87 33.89
CA LYS A 36 9.87 9.14 34.88
C LYS A 36 11.31 9.64 34.89
N SER A 37 11.88 10.03 33.77
CA SER A 37 13.26 10.52 33.67
C SER A 37 13.42 12.00 34.09
N GLY A 38 12.33 12.79 34.04
CA GLY A 38 12.34 14.23 34.20
C GLY A 38 12.93 15.00 33.03
N LYS A 39 13.29 14.29 31.93
CA LYS A 39 13.87 14.91 30.73
C LYS A 39 12.79 15.57 29.89
N GLN A 40 13.16 16.67 29.23
CA GLN A 40 12.30 17.37 28.27
C GLN A 40 12.72 16.99 26.86
N PHE A 41 11.78 16.54 26.03
CA PHE A 41 11.92 16.27 24.60
C PHE A 41 10.55 16.23 23.93
N THR A 42 10.52 16.46 22.64
CA THR A 42 9.30 16.42 21.85
C THR A 42 9.05 15.00 21.32
N ILE A 43 7.83 14.49 21.41
CA ILE A 43 7.44 13.18 20.92
C ILE A 43 6.65 13.36 19.62
N PHE A 44 7.16 12.79 18.53
CA PHE A 44 6.45 12.67 17.27
C PHE A 44 5.93 11.24 17.11
N SER A 45 4.68 11.07 16.68
CA SER A 45 4.20 9.79 16.15
C SER A 45 4.39 9.75 14.64
N TRP A 46 4.79 8.59 14.10
CA TRP A 46 4.90 8.35 12.67
C TRP A 46 4.48 6.92 12.31
N PRO A 47 3.16 6.60 12.41
CA PRO A 47 2.67 5.25 12.14
C PRO A 47 2.65 4.96 10.63
N HIS A 48 3.15 3.78 10.24
CA HIS A 48 3.21 3.31 8.85
C HIS A 48 2.09 2.30 8.52
N PHE A 49 0.91 2.46 9.13
CA PHE A 49 -0.24 1.57 8.98
C PHE A 49 -1.54 2.32 9.26
N SER A 50 -2.67 1.73 8.80
CA SER A 50 -3.99 2.25 9.13
C SER A 50 -4.28 2.16 10.63
N LEU A 51 -4.65 3.28 11.24
CA LEU A 51 -4.98 3.35 12.67
C LEU A 51 -6.30 2.63 12.99
N ASP A 52 -7.23 2.54 12.02
CA ASP A 52 -8.52 1.89 12.23
C ASP A 52 -8.40 0.36 12.35
N HIS A 53 -7.30 -0.20 11.87
CA HIS A 53 -6.98 -1.63 11.94
C HIS A 53 -5.86 -1.95 12.94
N LYS A 54 -5.47 -0.99 13.78
CA LYS A 54 -4.39 -1.16 14.76
C LYS A 54 -4.92 -1.21 16.18
N LYS A 55 -4.54 -2.28 16.90
CA LYS A 55 -4.81 -2.36 18.34
C LYS A 55 -4.09 -1.22 19.06
N HIS A 56 -4.76 -0.65 20.06
CA HIS A 56 -4.25 0.44 20.88
C HIS A 56 -3.93 1.72 20.10
N ALA A 57 -4.66 1.99 19.00
CA ALA A 57 -4.45 3.18 18.19
C ALA A 57 -4.61 4.49 18.98
N GLU A 58 -5.41 4.48 20.05
CA GLU A 58 -5.58 5.59 20.99
C GLU A 58 -4.28 6.04 21.65
N CYS A 59 -3.28 5.15 21.75
CA CYS A 59 -1.98 5.49 22.32
C CYS A 59 -1.22 6.55 21.51
N ILE A 60 -1.61 6.82 20.26
CA ILE A 60 -1.02 7.88 19.44
C ILE A 60 -1.19 9.27 20.08
N THR A 61 -2.26 9.49 20.86
CA THR A 61 -2.55 10.76 21.53
C THR A 61 -1.54 11.14 22.61
N TYR A 62 -0.62 10.24 22.97
CA TYR A 62 0.47 10.55 23.90
C TYR A 62 1.67 11.26 23.22
N ALA A 63 1.67 11.39 21.90
CA ALA A 63 2.66 12.22 21.19
C ALA A 63 2.22 13.70 21.19
N ASP A 64 3.20 14.58 21.06
CA ASP A 64 2.98 16.04 21.02
C ASP A 64 2.63 16.50 19.59
N TYR A 65 3.27 15.88 18.57
CA TYR A 65 3.04 16.12 17.15
C TYR A 65 2.97 14.80 16.38
N HIS A 66 2.43 14.87 15.15
CA HIS A 66 2.11 13.67 14.37
C HIS A 66 2.53 13.84 12.91
N LEU A 67 3.20 12.81 12.38
CA LEU A 67 3.54 12.69 10.96
C LEU A 67 2.60 11.64 10.36
N ALA A 68 1.73 12.06 9.45
CA ALA A 68 0.82 11.17 8.74
C ALA A 68 1.42 10.80 7.39
N ILE A 69 1.48 9.51 7.06
CA ILE A 69 2.04 9.04 5.79
C ILE A 69 1.08 9.17 4.60
N SER A 70 -0.16 9.61 4.86
CA SER A 70 -1.19 9.87 3.83
C SER A 70 -2.24 10.85 4.36
N SER A 71 -3.04 11.42 3.46
CA SER A 71 -4.19 12.26 3.85
C SER A 71 -5.20 11.47 4.67
N GLY A 72 -5.47 10.19 4.33
CA GLY A 72 -6.37 9.34 5.07
C GLY A 72 -5.85 9.01 6.49
N ILE A 73 -4.55 8.84 6.70
CA ILE A 73 -3.98 8.69 8.06
C ILE A 73 -4.15 9.97 8.86
N LYS A 74 -4.00 11.15 8.24
CA LYS A 74 -4.32 12.43 8.90
C LYS A 74 -5.78 12.48 9.35
N GLU A 75 -6.72 12.07 8.51
CA GLU A 75 -8.15 11.99 8.85
C GLU A 75 -8.39 11.03 10.04
N GLN A 76 -7.76 9.85 10.03
CA GLN A 76 -7.84 8.90 11.14
C GLN A 76 -7.27 9.45 12.44
N MET A 77 -6.22 10.27 12.40
CA MET A 77 -5.67 10.98 13.56
C MET A 77 -6.65 12.03 14.09
N MET A 78 -7.22 12.83 13.18
CA MET A 78 -8.23 13.85 13.54
C MET A 78 -9.48 13.23 14.15
N ALA A 79 -9.94 12.09 13.65
CA ALA A 79 -11.07 11.34 14.21
C ALA A 79 -10.81 10.84 15.65
N ARG A 80 -9.52 10.76 16.06
CA ARG A 80 -9.10 10.44 17.45
C ARG A 80 -8.87 11.67 18.31
N GLY A 81 -9.35 12.84 17.89
CA GLY A 81 -9.29 14.09 18.64
C GLY A 81 -7.95 14.84 18.54
N ILE A 82 -7.06 14.45 17.62
CA ILE A 82 -5.80 15.17 17.39
C ILE A 82 -6.11 16.40 16.54
N SER A 83 -5.63 17.58 16.98
CA SER A 83 -5.82 18.82 16.24
C SER A 83 -5.05 18.81 14.91
N ALA A 84 -5.69 19.25 13.84
CA ALA A 84 -5.12 19.30 12.48
C ALA A 84 -3.80 20.09 12.41
N GLN A 85 -3.62 21.10 13.25
CA GLN A 85 -2.40 21.91 13.34
C GLN A 85 -1.19 21.14 13.88
N ASN A 86 -1.42 20.03 14.61
CA ASN A 86 -0.37 19.18 15.15
C ASN A 86 -0.05 17.99 14.22
N ILE A 87 -0.67 17.93 13.05
CA ILE A 87 -0.49 16.84 12.08
C ILE A 87 0.10 17.38 10.79
N SER A 88 1.29 16.90 10.43
CA SER A 88 1.90 17.13 9.11
C SER A 88 1.80 15.88 8.25
N VAL A 89 1.39 16.02 6.99
CA VAL A 89 1.43 14.91 6.02
C VAL A 89 2.83 14.83 5.45
N VAL A 90 3.46 13.66 5.62
CA VAL A 90 4.82 13.37 5.12
C VAL A 90 4.76 12.01 4.42
N TYR A 91 4.67 12.05 3.11
CA TYR A 91 4.63 10.84 2.29
C TYR A 91 5.93 10.05 2.36
N ASN A 92 5.83 8.73 2.21
CA ASN A 92 7.01 7.89 2.08
C ASN A 92 7.75 8.19 0.77
N PRO A 93 9.08 8.29 0.79
CA PRO A 93 9.87 8.57 -0.40
C PRO A 93 9.94 7.36 -1.32
N VAL A 94 10.09 7.62 -2.61
CA VAL A 94 10.47 6.64 -3.63
C VAL A 94 11.63 7.21 -4.46
N SER A 95 12.54 6.35 -4.89
CA SER A 95 13.59 6.77 -5.82
C SER A 95 13.00 6.94 -7.22
N ILE A 96 13.19 8.11 -7.81
CA ILE A 96 12.83 8.36 -9.21
C ILE A 96 13.63 7.39 -10.09
N LYS A 97 12.95 6.74 -11.04
CA LYS A 97 13.55 5.81 -11.99
C LYS A 97 13.70 6.49 -13.35
N THR A 98 14.82 6.21 -13.99
CA THR A 98 15.08 6.66 -15.37
C THR A 98 14.56 5.67 -16.41
N ILE A 99 14.22 4.45 -15.97
CA ILE A 99 13.70 3.37 -16.82
C ILE A 99 12.19 3.38 -16.71
N ILE A 100 11.52 3.56 -17.83
CA ILE A 100 10.06 3.43 -17.95
C ILE A 100 9.74 2.02 -18.44
N VAL A 101 8.78 1.35 -17.83
CA VAL A 101 8.24 0.06 -18.27
C VAL A 101 7.07 0.35 -19.21
N PRO A 102 7.19 0.02 -20.50
CA PRO A 102 6.14 0.33 -21.47
C PRO A 102 4.92 -0.58 -21.32
N SER A 103 3.78 -0.13 -21.82
CA SER A 103 2.64 -1.01 -22.07
C SER A 103 2.93 -1.97 -23.22
N PRO A 104 2.25 -3.13 -23.27
CA PRO A 104 2.26 -4.00 -24.45
C PRO A 104 1.77 -3.27 -25.71
N GLU A 105 2.17 -3.78 -26.88
CA GLU A 105 1.62 -3.36 -28.16
C GLU A 105 0.11 -3.63 -28.22
N ARG A 106 -0.60 -2.88 -29.06
CA ARG A 106 -2.07 -2.85 -29.07
C ARG A 106 -2.73 -4.19 -29.46
N ASP A 107 -2.01 -5.03 -30.20
CA ASP A 107 -2.44 -6.36 -30.67
C ASP A 107 -2.04 -7.50 -29.72
N LYS A 108 -1.39 -7.17 -28.61
CA LYS A 108 -0.96 -8.13 -27.58
C LYS A 108 -1.92 -8.14 -26.41
N PRO A 109 -1.99 -9.28 -25.67
CA PRO A 109 -2.76 -9.35 -24.42
C PRO A 109 -2.37 -8.23 -23.44
N ALA A 110 -3.34 -7.72 -22.71
CA ALA A 110 -3.06 -6.82 -21.60
C ALA A 110 -2.24 -7.55 -20.54
N VAL A 111 -1.23 -6.89 -19.96
CA VAL A 111 -0.35 -7.46 -18.94
C VAL A 111 -0.60 -6.75 -17.62
N PHE A 112 -1.24 -7.45 -16.70
CA PHE A 112 -1.48 -6.97 -15.35
C PHE A 112 -0.41 -7.45 -14.38
N LEU A 113 -0.10 -6.61 -13.40
CA LEU A 113 0.91 -6.88 -12.38
C LEU A 113 0.28 -6.81 -10.99
N TYR A 114 0.58 -7.80 -10.16
CA TYR A 114 0.36 -7.73 -8.72
C TYR A 114 1.70 -7.92 -7.99
N VAL A 115 2.02 -7.01 -7.06
CA VAL A 115 3.23 -7.10 -6.23
C VAL A 115 2.83 -6.96 -4.77
N GLY A 116 3.00 -8.03 -3.99
CA GLY A 116 2.65 -7.96 -2.58
C GLY A 116 2.42 -9.31 -1.92
N ARG A 117 2.11 -9.27 -0.63
CA ARG A 117 1.75 -10.46 0.12
C ARG A 117 0.43 -11.03 -0.36
N LEU A 118 0.38 -12.35 -0.49
CA LEU A 118 -0.83 -13.06 -0.84
C LEU A 118 -1.68 -13.27 0.41
N LYS A 119 -2.74 -12.47 0.51
CA LYS A 119 -3.83 -12.61 1.46
C LYS A 119 -5.13 -12.69 0.68
N PHE A 120 -5.72 -13.88 0.67
CA PHE A 120 -6.90 -14.20 -0.13
C PHE A 120 -8.07 -13.29 0.22
N GLU A 121 -8.34 -13.15 1.50
CA GLU A 121 -9.33 -12.25 2.10
C GLU A 121 -8.65 -11.28 3.09
N GLY A 122 -9.41 -10.44 3.77
CA GLY A 122 -8.91 -9.48 4.74
C GLY A 122 -8.23 -8.28 4.08
N GLN A 123 -6.94 -8.04 4.37
CA GLN A 123 -6.28 -6.81 3.93
C GLN A 123 -6.11 -6.72 2.41
N LYS A 124 -5.50 -7.73 1.78
CA LYS A 124 -5.11 -7.64 0.35
C LYS A 124 -6.21 -8.05 -0.62
N ARG A 125 -7.21 -8.84 -0.17
CA ARG A 125 -8.37 -9.25 -0.97
C ARG A 125 -7.99 -9.78 -2.35
N VAL A 126 -6.99 -10.69 -2.43
CA VAL A 126 -6.55 -11.29 -3.70
C VAL A 126 -7.69 -12.07 -4.37
N LYS A 127 -8.69 -12.50 -3.60
CA LYS A 127 -9.94 -13.06 -4.13
C LYS A 127 -10.60 -12.08 -5.11
N ASP A 128 -10.75 -10.81 -4.73
CA ASP A 128 -11.39 -9.79 -5.57
C ASP A 128 -10.61 -9.55 -6.87
N LEU A 129 -9.28 -9.68 -6.83
CA LEU A 129 -8.42 -9.60 -8.02
C LEU A 129 -8.78 -10.68 -9.03
N PHE A 130 -8.92 -11.93 -8.56
CA PHE A 130 -9.28 -13.06 -9.40
C PHE A 130 -10.75 -12.98 -9.87
N ASP A 131 -11.69 -12.63 -8.97
CA ASP A 131 -13.11 -12.45 -9.31
C ASP A 131 -13.28 -11.41 -10.42
N GLY A 132 -12.56 -10.30 -10.33
CA GLY A 132 -12.58 -9.24 -11.35
C GLY A 132 -12.02 -9.74 -12.69
N LEU A 133 -10.83 -10.31 -12.69
CA LEU A 133 -10.17 -10.78 -13.90
C LEU A 133 -10.93 -11.93 -14.60
N ALA A 134 -11.53 -12.84 -13.84
CA ALA A 134 -12.34 -13.93 -14.41
C ALA A 134 -13.61 -13.45 -15.14
N ARG A 135 -14.07 -12.25 -14.83
CA ARG A 135 -15.29 -11.64 -15.42
C ARG A 135 -14.98 -10.67 -16.55
N THR A 136 -13.71 -10.43 -16.87
CA THR A 136 -13.31 -9.54 -17.97
C THR A 136 -13.45 -10.23 -19.31
N THR A 137 -13.62 -9.42 -20.36
CA THR A 137 -13.59 -9.85 -21.76
C THR A 137 -12.25 -9.49 -22.40
N GLY A 138 -11.82 -10.29 -23.40
CA GLY A 138 -10.56 -10.07 -24.11
C GLY A 138 -9.37 -10.81 -23.51
N GLU A 139 -8.19 -10.55 -24.09
CA GLU A 139 -6.97 -11.28 -23.75
C GLU A 139 -6.12 -10.51 -22.73
N TRP A 140 -5.72 -11.21 -21.70
CA TRP A 140 -4.88 -10.66 -20.65
C TRP A 140 -4.01 -11.74 -20.00
N GLN A 141 -2.95 -11.31 -19.34
CA GLN A 141 -2.13 -12.11 -18.43
C GLN A 141 -1.97 -11.38 -17.10
N LEU A 142 -1.92 -12.13 -16.01
CA LEU A 142 -1.63 -11.61 -14.66
C LEU A 142 -0.28 -12.16 -14.19
N HIS A 143 0.64 -11.27 -13.89
CA HIS A 143 1.93 -11.60 -13.29
C HIS A 143 1.88 -11.29 -11.79
N ILE A 144 2.12 -12.30 -10.97
CA ILE A 144 2.09 -12.19 -9.49
C ILE A 144 3.51 -12.33 -8.95
N ILE A 145 4.01 -11.26 -8.33
CA ILE A 145 5.29 -11.25 -7.61
C ILE A 145 4.99 -11.11 -6.11
N GLY A 146 5.19 -12.17 -5.37
CA GLY A 146 4.92 -12.21 -3.95
C GLY A 146 4.60 -13.60 -3.45
N ASP A 147 4.47 -13.69 -2.14
CA ASP A 147 4.15 -14.92 -1.43
C ASP A 147 3.29 -14.59 -0.21
N GLY A 148 2.80 -15.61 0.47
CA GLY A 148 2.00 -15.45 1.68
C GLY A 148 1.36 -16.76 2.14
N SER A 149 0.78 -16.74 3.34
CA SER A 149 0.12 -17.92 3.92
C SER A 149 -1.03 -18.46 3.06
N ASP A 150 -1.54 -17.68 2.12
CA ASP A 150 -2.70 -18.03 1.31
C ASP A 150 -2.32 -18.35 -0.15
N PHE A 151 -1.00 -18.57 -0.42
CA PHE A 151 -0.48 -18.85 -1.76
C PHE A 151 -1.20 -20.03 -2.43
N GLU A 152 -1.25 -21.19 -1.77
CA GLU A 152 -1.90 -22.40 -2.29
C GLU A 152 -3.42 -22.18 -2.51
N LYS A 153 -4.06 -21.45 -1.58
CA LYS A 153 -5.48 -21.07 -1.72
C LYS A 153 -5.71 -20.20 -2.94
N CYS A 154 -4.82 -19.23 -3.20
CA CYS A 154 -4.89 -18.38 -4.39
C CYS A 154 -4.73 -19.19 -5.68
N GLN A 155 -3.79 -20.14 -5.72
CA GLN A 155 -3.61 -21.02 -6.88
C GLN A 155 -4.83 -21.94 -7.10
N ALA A 156 -5.38 -22.51 -6.04
CA ALA A 156 -6.57 -23.35 -6.15
C ALA A 156 -7.76 -22.56 -6.70
N TYR A 157 -7.93 -21.33 -6.22
CA TYR A 157 -9.04 -20.47 -6.65
C TYR A 157 -8.88 -20.02 -8.11
N SER A 158 -7.66 -19.75 -8.58
CA SER A 158 -7.43 -19.43 -10.01
C SER A 158 -7.80 -20.61 -10.92
N ARG A 159 -7.59 -21.86 -10.47
CA ARG A 159 -8.06 -23.07 -11.19
C ARG A 159 -9.59 -23.21 -11.16
N GLU A 160 -10.21 -22.98 -10.00
CA GLU A 160 -11.67 -23.01 -9.85
C GLU A 160 -12.36 -22.03 -10.81
N LEU A 161 -11.78 -20.85 -10.99
CA LEU A 161 -12.27 -19.84 -11.92
C LEU A 161 -11.87 -20.09 -13.40
N GLY A 162 -11.06 -21.11 -13.69
CA GLY A 162 -10.60 -21.45 -15.04
C GLY A 162 -9.63 -20.43 -15.66
N ILE A 163 -8.94 -19.67 -14.82
CA ILE A 163 -8.00 -18.61 -15.27
C ILE A 163 -6.52 -18.94 -15.02
N GLU A 164 -6.21 -20.13 -14.52
CA GLU A 164 -4.86 -20.52 -14.11
C GLU A 164 -3.82 -20.40 -15.21
N GLN A 165 -4.21 -20.63 -16.48
CA GLN A 165 -3.32 -20.53 -17.66
C GLN A 165 -2.93 -19.08 -17.99
N ARG A 166 -3.67 -18.10 -17.43
CA ARG A 166 -3.41 -16.67 -17.60
C ARG A 166 -2.64 -16.07 -16.43
N VAL A 167 -2.35 -16.85 -15.37
CA VAL A 167 -1.68 -16.37 -14.14
C VAL A 167 -0.27 -16.93 -14.04
N ILE A 168 0.71 -16.04 -14.03
CA ILE A 168 2.13 -16.37 -13.93
C ILE A 168 2.64 -16.03 -12.54
N TRP A 169 3.13 -17.03 -11.83
CA TRP A 169 3.59 -16.91 -10.44
C TRP A 169 5.11 -16.84 -10.36
N TYR A 170 5.64 -15.79 -9.73
CA TYR A 170 7.08 -15.62 -9.51
C TYR A 170 7.52 -15.93 -8.09
N GLY A 171 6.55 -16.13 -7.15
CA GLY A 171 6.85 -16.29 -5.73
C GLY A 171 7.45 -15.00 -5.12
N TRP A 172 7.99 -15.14 -3.93
CA TRP A 172 8.68 -14.03 -3.29
C TRP A 172 9.98 -13.67 -4.00
N GLN A 173 10.20 -12.40 -4.22
CA GLN A 173 11.39 -11.86 -4.87
C GLN A 173 12.00 -10.73 -4.03
N SER A 174 13.31 -10.78 -3.79
CA SER A 174 14.03 -9.71 -3.09
C SER A 174 14.10 -8.40 -3.88
N ALA A 175 14.04 -8.50 -5.21
CA ALA A 175 14.08 -7.39 -6.14
C ALA A 175 12.95 -7.50 -7.19
N PRO A 176 11.68 -7.27 -6.79
CA PRO A 176 10.51 -7.50 -7.66
C PRO A 176 10.56 -6.68 -8.94
N TRP A 177 11.05 -5.46 -8.87
CA TRP A 177 11.14 -4.56 -10.03
C TRP A 177 12.21 -4.97 -11.05
N GLN A 178 13.23 -5.72 -10.65
CA GLN A 178 14.15 -6.36 -11.61
C GLN A 178 13.46 -7.47 -12.39
N VAL A 179 12.57 -8.24 -11.75
CA VAL A 179 11.74 -9.24 -12.44
C VAL A 179 10.85 -8.55 -13.47
N VAL A 180 10.23 -7.43 -13.12
CA VAL A 180 9.42 -6.64 -14.05
C VAL A 180 10.25 -6.20 -15.25
N GLN A 181 11.41 -5.60 -15.05
CA GLN A 181 12.26 -5.08 -16.13
C GLN A 181 12.86 -6.16 -17.01
N GLN A 182 13.30 -7.27 -16.44
CA GLN A 182 14.08 -8.28 -17.17
C GLN A 182 13.23 -9.38 -17.77
N LYS A 183 12.14 -9.79 -17.08
CA LYS A 183 11.31 -10.94 -17.48
C LYS A 183 9.97 -10.52 -18.05
N ILE A 184 9.24 -9.63 -17.36
CA ILE A 184 7.89 -9.20 -17.79
C ILE A 184 7.99 -8.17 -18.92
N LYS A 185 8.82 -7.16 -18.75
CA LYS A 185 9.20 -6.10 -19.72
C LYS A 185 8.10 -5.10 -20.08
N ASN A 186 6.87 -5.53 -20.21
CA ASN A 186 5.72 -4.69 -20.57
C ASN A 186 4.61 -4.88 -19.54
N VAL A 187 4.02 -3.80 -19.05
CA VAL A 187 2.94 -3.82 -18.06
C VAL A 187 1.87 -2.82 -18.45
N THR A 188 0.64 -3.27 -18.54
CA THR A 188 -0.53 -2.42 -18.82
C THR A 188 -0.93 -1.64 -17.57
N ALA A 189 -1.05 -2.32 -16.44
CA ALA A 189 -1.35 -1.70 -15.16
C ALA A 189 -0.95 -2.60 -13.98
N LEU A 190 -0.57 -1.98 -12.85
CA LEU A 190 -0.52 -2.66 -11.56
C LEU A 190 -1.91 -2.64 -10.93
N LEU A 191 -2.33 -3.79 -10.37
CA LEU A 191 -3.62 -3.96 -9.73
C LEU A 191 -3.47 -4.06 -8.21
N LEU A 192 -4.29 -3.30 -7.46
CA LEU A 192 -4.36 -3.35 -6.00
C LEU A 192 -5.81 -3.44 -5.55
N THR A 193 -6.18 -4.53 -4.87
CA THR A 193 -7.55 -4.82 -4.42
C THR A 193 -7.72 -4.70 -2.90
N SER A 194 -6.80 -4.05 -2.21
CA SER A 194 -6.74 -4.00 -0.75
C SER A 194 -8.00 -3.38 -0.12
N ALA A 195 -8.43 -3.92 1.01
CA ALA A 195 -9.50 -3.33 1.82
C ALA A 195 -9.01 -2.13 2.64
N PHE A 196 -7.75 -2.13 3.04
CA PHE A 196 -7.11 -1.04 3.79
C PHE A 196 -5.60 -1.06 3.61
N GLU A 197 -5.00 0.13 3.62
CA GLU A 197 -3.55 0.37 3.56
C GLU A 197 -3.16 1.50 4.53
N GLY A 198 -1.88 1.68 4.75
CA GLY A 198 -1.34 2.90 5.32
C GLY A 198 -0.94 3.88 4.22
N PHE A 199 0.02 3.42 3.39
CA PHE A 199 0.47 4.07 2.17
C PHE A 199 1.08 2.96 1.29
N PRO A 200 0.37 2.48 0.28
CA PRO A 200 0.78 1.30 -0.48
C PRO A 200 2.00 1.59 -1.37
N MET A 201 3.19 1.29 -0.86
CA MET A 201 4.46 1.53 -1.54
C MET A 201 4.51 0.91 -2.94
N THR A 202 3.85 -0.21 -3.16
CA THR A 202 3.82 -0.88 -4.47
C THR A 202 3.18 -0.01 -5.56
N LEU A 203 2.18 0.82 -5.23
CA LEU A 203 1.62 1.80 -6.17
C LEU A 203 2.67 2.86 -6.51
N LEU A 204 3.28 3.45 -5.49
CA LEU A 204 4.28 4.50 -5.66
C LEU A 204 5.50 4.00 -6.43
N GLU A 205 5.95 2.79 -6.13
CA GLU A 205 7.04 2.12 -6.84
C GLU A 205 6.67 1.85 -8.31
N ALA A 206 5.47 1.31 -8.59
CA ALA A 206 5.00 1.09 -9.95
C ALA A 206 4.97 2.39 -10.76
N MET A 207 4.42 3.46 -10.18
CA MET A 207 4.36 4.78 -10.81
C MET A 207 5.77 5.35 -11.06
N SER A 208 6.76 5.06 -10.20
CA SER A 208 8.15 5.46 -10.45
C SER A 208 8.77 4.82 -11.70
N TYR A 209 8.20 3.74 -12.20
CA TYR A 209 8.53 3.10 -13.47
C TYR A 209 7.55 3.45 -14.61
N GLY A 210 6.70 4.45 -14.41
CA GLY A 210 5.68 4.85 -15.37
C GLY A 210 4.51 3.86 -15.51
N ILE A 211 4.36 2.88 -14.63
CA ILE A 211 3.29 1.89 -14.69
C ILE A 211 2.00 2.48 -14.10
N PRO A 212 0.92 2.57 -14.89
CA PRO A 212 -0.38 3.00 -14.38
C PRO A 212 -0.94 2.03 -13.33
N CYS A 213 -1.84 2.50 -12.47
CA CYS A 213 -2.38 1.69 -11.41
C CYS A 213 -3.91 1.69 -11.40
N ILE A 214 -4.53 0.50 -11.26
CA ILE A 214 -5.96 0.35 -10.96
C ILE A 214 -6.06 -0.16 -9.53
N SER A 215 -6.63 0.65 -8.64
CA SER A 215 -6.63 0.37 -7.21
C SER A 215 -8.01 0.53 -6.59
N SER A 216 -8.30 -0.32 -5.61
CA SER A 216 -9.36 0.03 -4.67
C SER A 216 -9.03 1.36 -3.99
N ASP A 217 -10.03 2.24 -3.86
CA ASP A 217 -9.95 3.49 -3.10
C ASP A 217 -10.09 3.19 -1.61
N CYS A 218 -9.22 2.33 -1.09
CA CYS A 218 -9.21 2.01 0.32
C CYS A 218 -8.74 3.23 1.14
N MET A 219 -9.16 3.30 2.38
CA MET A 219 -9.23 4.48 3.24
C MET A 219 -7.96 5.34 3.33
N SER A 220 -6.76 4.82 2.98
CA SER A 220 -5.55 5.63 3.04
C SER A 220 -4.54 5.25 1.96
N GLY A 221 -4.01 6.27 1.30
CA GLY A 221 -2.91 6.19 0.36
C GLY A 221 -3.27 6.20 -1.11
N PRO A 222 -4.13 5.33 -1.67
CA PRO A 222 -4.37 5.28 -3.12
C PRO A 222 -4.80 6.62 -3.74
N ARG A 223 -5.75 7.33 -3.12
CA ARG A 223 -6.24 8.64 -3.60
C ARG A 223 -5.22 9.77 -3.53
N ASP A 224 -4.16 9.60 -2.72
CA ASP A 224 -3.05 10.57 -2.66
C ASP A 224 -2.10 10.42 -3.85
N MET A 225 -2.13 9.28 -4.55
CA MET A 225 -1.21 8.91 -5.63
C MET A 225 -1.91 8.82 -6.98
N ILE A 226 -3.11 8.22 -7.04
CA ILE A 226 -3.84 8.00 -8.29
C ILE A 226 -4.72 9.21 -8.61
N LYS A 227 -4.53 9.71 -9.82
CA LYS A 227 -5.41 10.71 -10.45
C LYS A 227 -6.20 10.00 -11.55
N PRO A 228 -7.50 9.71 -11.32
CA PRO A 228 -8.33 8.99 -12.28
C PRO A 228 -8.26 9.59 -13.68
N GLY A 229 -8.15 8.74 -14.69
CA GLY A 229 -8.03 9.14 -16.10
C GLY A 229 -6.62 9.61 -16.52
N LEU A 230 -5.70 9.88 -15.58
CA LEU A 230 -4.35 10.32 -15.89
C LEU A 230 -3.33 9.18 -15.73
N ASN A 231 -3.13 8.71 -14.50
CA ASN A 231 -2.12 7.68 -14.18
C ASN A 231 -2.75 6.39 -13.62
N GLY A 232 -4.06 6.23 -13.73
CA GLY A 232 -4.78 5.05 -13.28
C GLY A 232 -6.25 5.31 -12.97
N GLU A 233 -6.85 4.37 -12.21
CA GLU A 233 -8.26 4.45 -11.77
C GLU A 233 -8.40 4.02 -10.32
N LEU A 234 -9.46 4.54 -9.70
CA LEU A 234 -9.88 4.19 -8.36
C LEU A 234 -11.30 3.63 -8.39
N TYR A 235 -11.54 2.56 -7.63
CA TYR A 235 -12.87 1.98 -7.44
C TYR A 235 -13.15 1.70 -5.96
N THR A 236 -14.42 1.67 -5.57
CA THR A 236 -14.81 1.38 -4.18
C THR A 236 -14.37 -0.04 -3.76
N PRO A 237 -13.70 -0.24 -2.62
CA PRO A 237 -13.28 -1.57 -2.15
C PRO A 237 -14.44 -2.56 -2.14
N GLY A 238 -14.29 -3.69 -2.86
CA GLY A 238 -15.33 -4.70 -3.00
C GLY A 238 -16.36 -4.45 -4.10
N ALA A 239 -16.36 -3.30 -4.76
CA ALA A 239 -17.19 -3.03 -5.95
C ALA A 239 -16.57 -3.72 -7.18
N ILE A 240 -16.79 -5.04 -7.29
CA ILE A 240 -16.16 -5.85 -8.35
C ILE A 240 -16.63 -5.42 -9.74
N ASP A 241 -17.88 -4.97 -9.88
CA ASP A 241 -18.42 -4.52 -11.18
C ASP A 241 -17.68 -3.28 -11.69
N ASP A 242 -17.39 -2.31 -10.83
CA ASP A 242 -16.59 -1.11 -11.17
C ASP A 242 -15.17 -1.52 -11.56
N PHE A 243 -14.55 -2.43 -10.79
CA PHE A 243 -13.23 -2.96 -11.09
C PHE A 243 -13.19 -3.64 -12.47
N VAL A 244 -14.16 -4.49 -12.77
CA VAL A 244 -14.32 -5.15 -14.09
C VAL A 244 -14.48 -4.11 -15.20
N GLY A 245 -15.27 -3.07 -14.95
CA GLY A 245 -15.45 -1.96 -15.89
C GLY A 245 -14.13 -1.29 -16.27
N HIS A 246 -13.30 -0.95 -15.27
CA HIS A 246 -11.97 -0.38 -15.52
C HIS A 246 -11.04 -1.34 -16.26
N LEU A 247 -11.02 -2.62 -15.87
CA LEU A 247 -10.22 -3.65 -16.55
C LEU A 247 -10.60 -3.78 -18.02
N ASN A 248 -11.90 -3.86 -18.34
CA ASN A 248 -12.37 -4.00 -19.72
C ASN A 248 -12.01 -2.80 -20.59
N ARG A 249 -12.11 -1.57 -20.07
CA ARG A 249 -11.73 -0.34 -20.80
C ARG A 249 -10.22 -0.32 -21.14
N VAL A 250 -9.39 -0.86 -20.26
CA VAL A 250 -7.95 -0.97 -20.49
C VAL A 250 -7.62 -2.11 -21.46
N ILE A 251 -8.26 -3.28 -21.31
CA ILE A 251 -8.08 -4.43 -22.20
C ILE A 251 -8.50 -4.10 -23.63
N SER A 252 -9.61 -3.38 -23.81
CA SER A 252 -10.09 -2.97 -25.13
C SER A 252 -9.26 -1.84 -25.77
N GLY A 253 -8.37 -1.20 -24.99
CA GLY A 253 -7.59 -0.05 -25.43
C GLY A 253 -8.40 1.24 -25.56
N GLU A 254 -9.61 1.29 -24.97
CA GLU A 254 -10.43 2.50 -24.86
C GLU A 254 -9.74 3.59 -24.03
N VAL A 255 -9.05 3.17 -22.97
CA VAL A 255 -8.29 4.07 -22.08
C VAL A 255 -6.81 3.77 -22.21
N LYS A 256 -6.01 4.84 -22.34
CA LYS A 256 -4.56 4.82 -22.23
C LYS A 256 -4.15 5.84 -21.18
N TYR A 257 -3.43 5.38 -20.19
CA TYR A 257 -2.86 6.25 -19.17
C TYR A 257 -1.50 6.78 -19.61
N GLN A 258 -1.10 7.89 -19.02
CA GLN A 258 0.24 8.45 -19.23
C GLN A 258 1.26 7.59 -18.47
N HIS A 259 2.41 7.40 -19.12
CA HIS A 259 3.56 6.66 -18.58
C HIS A 259 4.72 7.64 -18.22
N ASP A 260 4.40 8.90 -17.95
CA ASP A 260 5.38 9.98 -17.69
C ASP A 260 5.76 10.08 -16.21
#